data_c7eb90e49f5725271877c3a889f3757d
#
_entry.id   c7eb90e49f5725271877c3a889f3757d
#
_cell.length_a   1.000
_cell.length_b   1.000
_cell.length_c   1.000
_cell.angle_alpha   90.00
_cell.angle_beta   90.00
_cell.angle_gamma   90.00
#
_symmetry.space_group_name_H-M   'P 1'
#
loop_
_entity.id
_entity.type
_entity.pdbx_description
1 polymer ?
#
loop_
_entity_poly.entity_id
_entity_poly.type
_entity_poly.pdbx_seq_one_letter_code
_entity_poly.pdbx_strand_id
1 'polypeptide(L)'
;MRIWGKVLGAFFGFLLGNIFGALLGLWIGHRFDRGMGLNFRRAPTQQQQVVFFHATFAVMGHIAKASGQVTEQEIRVASNLMDRMRLAGEQRARAQESFRQGKEADFPLRETLAEFRRASQGQRDILRFFLEVQLQAAFADGKVEANERAILHIIADELGFSRIELARILAMAEAQMNFFNRAHGGQYQDGGHGGQQYRQEAPSRDRLKDAYQLLGVSESDSDQEIKRAYRKEMSKHHPDKLAAKGLPPEMMEMAKEKTQEIQQAWEWIREARGIR
;
A
#
# COMPACT_ATOMS: atom_id res chain seq x y z
N MET A 1 26.92 -15.39 -10.63
CA MET A 1 27.80 -14.93 -9.54
C MET A 1 28.31 -13.54 -9.91
N ARG A 2 28.04 -12.52 -9.08
CA ARG A 2 28.52 -11.15 -9.34
C ARG A 2 29.89 -11.01 -8.72
N ILE A 3 30.92 -10.89 -9.55
CA ILE A 3 32.34 -10.83 -9.12
C ILE A 3 32.93 -9.43 -9.39
N TRP A 4 32.18 -8.59 -10.11
CA TRP A 4 32.66 -7.30 -10.60
C TRP A 4 33.01 -6.29 -9.51
N GLY A 5 32.24 -6.23 -8.40
CA GLY A 5 32.56 -5.34 -7.29
C GLY A 5 33.87 -5.73 -6.60
N LYS A 6 34.13 -7.03 -6.46
CA LYS A 6 35.41 -7.55 -5.91
C LYS A 6 36.58 -7.25 -6.82
N VAL A 7 36.43 -7.45 -8.13
CA VAL A 7 37.49 -7.22 -9.13
C VAL A 7 37.83 -5.74 -9.24
N LEU A 8 36.80 -4.89 -9.38
CA LEU A 8 36.98 -3.44 -9.42
C LEU A 8 37.55 -2.89 -8.09
N GLY A 9 37.00 -3.35 -6.96
CA GLY A 9 37.50 -2.96 -5.63
C GLY A 9 38.97 -3.34 -5.42
N ALA A 10 39.34 -4.56 -5.79
CA ALA A 10 40.74 -5.01 -5.72
C ALA A 10 41.65 -4.23 -6.67
N PHE A 11 41.23 -3.96 -7.88
CA PHE A 11 41.99 -3.21 -8.88
C PHE A 11 42.27 -1.76 -8.45
N PHE A 12 41.22 -1.02 -8.08
CA PHE A 12 41.36 0.35 -7.60
C PHE A 12 42.08 0.43 -6.25
N GLY A 13 41.81 -0.54 -5.37
CA GLY A 13 42.53 -0.64 -4.11
C GLY A 13 44.04 -0.88 -4.28
N PHE A 14 44.42 -1.73 -5.25
CA PHE A 14 45.81 -1.96 -5.59
C PHE A 14 46.50 -0.70 -6.15
N LEU A 15 45.80 0.05 -6.99
CA LEU A 15 46.36 1.29 -7.58
C LEU A 15 46.62 2.40 -6.55
N LEU A 16 45.82 2.45 -5.46
CA LEU A 16 45.90 3.48 -4.44
C LEU A 16 46.74 3.08 -3.21
N GLY A 17 46.90 1.78 -2.91
CA GLY A 17 47.54 1.33 -1.66
C GLY A 17 48.26 0.00 -1.74
N ASN A 18 48.72 -0.36 -2.95
CA ASN A 18 49.50 -1.59 -3.18
C ASN A 18 48.70 -2.85 -2.71
N ILE A 19 49.39 -3.86 -2.18
CA ILE A 19 48.75 -5.14 -1.74
C ILE A 19 47.74 -4.91 -0.62
N PHE A 20 48.01 -4.04 0.33
CA PHE A 20 47.09 -3.69 1.44
C PHE A 20 45.83 -2.98 0.91
N GLY A 21 45.99 -2.07 -0.04
CA GLY A 21 44.87 -1.41 -0.72
C GLY A 21 44.00 -2.39 -1.52
N ALA A 22 44.62 -3.38 -2.19
CA ALA A 22 43.89 -4.42 -2.91
C ALA A 22 43.04 -5.29 -1.96
N LEU A 23 43.56 -5.69 -0.80
CA LEU A 23 42.80 -6.45 0.17
C LEU A 23 41.63 -5.65 0.78
N LEU A 24 41.85 -4.37 1.09
CA LEU A 24 40.82 -3.48 1.57
C LEU A 24 39.76 -3.23 0.49
N GLY A 25 40.19 -2.99 -0.74
CA GLY A 25 39.31 -2.80 -1.90
C GLY A 25 38.48 -4.05 -2.24
N LEU A 26 39.09 -5.24 -2.12
CA LEU A 26 38.38 -6.52 -2.29
C LEU A 26 37.35 -6.73 -1.18
N TRP A 27 37.66 -6.35 0.08
CA TRP A 27 36.72 -6.41 1.18
C TRP A 27 35.56 -5.44 1.02
N ILE A 28 35.85 -4.20 0.64
CA ILE A 28 34.83 -3.16 0.33
C ILE A 28 34.00 -3.62 -0.87
N GLY A 29 34.61 -4.08 -1.96
CA GLY A 29 33.92 -4.59 -3.15
C GLY A 29 33.08 -5.82 -2.85
N HIS A 30 33.52 -6.71 -1.95
CA HIS A 30 32.71 -7.83 -1.47
C HIS A 30 31.49 -7.39 -0.65
N ARG A 31 31.68 -6.39 0.21
CA ARG A 31 30.59 -5.79 0.97
C ARG A 31 29.61 -5.05 0.05
N PHE A 32 30.14 -4.42 -1.01
CA PHE A 32 29.36 -3.79 -2.07
C PHE A 32 28.55 -4.81 -2.88
N ASP A 33 29.14 -5.93 -3.27
CA ASP A 33 28.46 -7.04 -3.95
C ASP A 33 27.39 -7.73 -3.08
N ARG A 34 27.55 -7.72 -1.74
CA ARG A 34 26.58 -8.25 -0.79
C ARG A 34 25.55 -7.23 -0.33
N GLY A 35 25.91 -5.95 -0.20
CA GLY A 35 25.06 -4.92 0.41
C GLY A 35 24.32 -4.04 -0.57
N MET A 36 24.87 -3.84 -1.74
CA MET A 36 24.18 -3.25 -2.87
C MET A 36 23.88 -4.34 -3.90
N GLY A 37 22.96 -5.23 -3.60
CA GLY A 37 22.11 -5.71 -4.64
C GLY A 37 21.49 -4.45 -5.25
N LEU A 38 22.10 -3.90 -6.30
CA LEU A 38 21.39 -3.07 -7.23
C LEU A 38 20.25 -3.97 -7.72
N ASN A 39 19.17 -3.96 -6.96
CA ASN A 39 17.88 -4.31 -7.48
C ASN A 39 17.65 -3.27 -8.57
N PHE A 40 18.24 -3.52 -9.74
CA PHE A 40 17.76 -2.89 -10.95
C PHE A 40 16.26 -2.98 -10.85
N ARG A 41 15.60 -1.84 -10.81
CA ARG A 41 14.15 -1.70 -10.89
C ARG A 41 13.70 -2.62 -12.01
N ARG A 42 13.39 -3.86 -11.69
CA ARG A 42 12.73 -4.74 -12.63
C ARG A 42 11.29 -4.25 -12.62
N ALA A 43 10.97 -3.43 -13.61
CA ALA A 43 9.57 -3.17 -13.90
C ALA A 43 8.85 -4.53 -13.92
N PRO A 44 7.66 -4.64 -13.34
CA PRO A 44 6.90 -5.88 -13.37
C PRO A 44 6.74 -6.30 -14.83
N THR A 45 6.90 -7.59 -15.08
CA THR A 45 6.67 -8.12 -16.44
C THR A 45 5.20 -7.93 -16.80
N GLN A 46 4.89 -7.87 -18.08
CA GLN A 46 3.51 -7.78 -18.55
C GLN A 46 2.62 -8.88 -17.94
N GLN A 47 3.15 -10.11 -17.81
CA GLN A 47 2.44 -11.20 -17.16
C GLN A 47 2.17 -10.93 -15.67
N GLN A 48 3.13 -10.38 -14.93
CA GLN A 48 2.93 -10.00 -13.53
C GLN A 48 1.87 -8.91 -13.37
N GLN A 49 1.83 -7.95 -14.29
CA GLN A 49 0.79 -6.91 -14.29
C GLN A 49 -0.61 -7.52 -14.54
N VAL A 50 -0.73 -8.42 -15.53
CA VAL A 50 -1.99 -9.10 -15.83
C VAL A 50 -2.49 -9.88 -14.60
N VAL A 51 -1.63 -10.66 -13.96
CA VAL A 51 -1.99 -11.41 -12.74
C VAL A 51 -2.38 -10.46 -11.60
N PHE A 52 -1.67 -9.35 -11.44
CA PHE A 52 -1.98 -8.34 -10.42
C PHE A 52 -3.37 -7.75 -10.63
N PHE A 53 -3.68 -7.31 -11.85
CA PHE A 53 -4.98 -6.71 -12.17
C PHE A 53 -6.11 -7.72 -12.06
N HIS A 54 -5.92 -8.91 -12.61
CA HIS A 54 -6.89 -9.99 -12.50
C HIS A 54 -7.21 -10.27 -11.03
N ALA A 55 -6.21 -10.54 -10.20
CA ALA A 55 -6.40 -10.81 -8.78
C ALA A 55 -7.09 -9.63 -8.07
N THR A 56 -6.70 -8.38 -8.36
CA THR A 56 -7.27 -7.20 -7.71
C THR A 56 -8.77 -7.10 -7.96
N PHE A 57 -9.22 -7.19 -9.19
CA PHE A 57 -10.63 -7.00 -9.53
C PHE A 57 -11.46 -8.25 -9.28
N ALA A 58 -10.93 -9.46 -9.49
CA ALA A 58 -11.64 -10.69 -9.21
C ALA A 58 -11.89 -10.89 -7.70
N VAL A 59 -10.87 -10.66 -6.86
CA VAL A 59 -11.03 -10.75 -5.40
C VAL A 59 -11.98 -9.65 -4.89
N MET A 60 -11.93 -8.45 -5.45
CA MET A 60 -12.89 -7.37 -5.13
C MET A 60 -14.31 -7.77 -5.48
N GLY A 61 -14.55 -8.38 -6.64
CA GLY A 61 -15.86 -8.92 -7.02
C GLY A 61 -16.34 -10.03 -6.10
N HIS A 62 -15.42 -10.87 -5.61
CA HIS A 62 -15.74 -11.95 -4.67
C HIS A 62 -16.15 -11.42 -3.29
N ILE A 63 -15.44 -10.41 -2.79
CA ILE A 63 -15.80 -9.73 -1.54
C ILE A 63 -17.19 -9.09 -1.68
N ALA A 64 -17.41 -8.32 -2.73
CA ALA A 64 -18.69 -7.66 -2.99
C ALA A 64 -19.86 -8.66 -3.10
N LYS A 65 -19.64 -9.85 -3.64
CA LYS A 65 -20.67 -10.90 -3.71
C LYS A 65 -20.99 -11.56 -2.37
N ALA A 66 -20.09 -11.48 -1.40
CA ALA A 66 -20.23 -12.13 -0.10
C ALA A 66 -21.41 -11.59 0.73
N SER A 67 -21.78 -10.33 0.54
CA SER A 67 -22.96 -9.72 1.16
C SER A 67 -24.29 -10.21 0.57
N GLY A 68 -24.23 -11.00 -0.53
CA GLY A 68 -25.40 -11.57 -1.24
C GLY A 68 -25.69 -10.87 -2.57
N GLN A 69 -26.04 -9.59 -2.56
CA GLN A 69 -26.25 -8.81 -3.78
C GLN A 69 -25.18 -7.72 -3.88
N VAL A 70 -24.52 -7.68 -5.04
CA VAL A 70 -23.57 -6.59 -5.33
C VAL A 70 -24.33 -5.28 -5.48
N THR A 71 -23.97 -4.32 -4.66
CA THR A 71 -24.58 -3.00 -4.62
C THR A 71 -24.04 -2.09 -5.73
N GLU A 72 -24.79 -1.07 -6.11
CA GLU A 72 -24.29 -0.04 -7.04
C GLU A 72 -23.07 0.69 -6.46
N GLN A 73 -22.97 0.78 -5.15
CA GLN A 73 -21.84 1.44 -4.47
C GLN A 73 -20.55 0.65 -4.65
N GLU A 74 -20.58 -0.68 -4.49
CA GLU A 74 -19.43 -1.56 -4.74
C GLU A 74 -18.99 -1.54 -6.21
N ILE A 75 -19.96 -1.49 -7.15
CA ILE A 75 -19.67 -1.31 -8.58
C ILE A 75 -18.99 0.05 -8.82
N ARG A 76 -19.48 1.13 -8.20
CA ARG A 76 -18.86 2.46 -8.29
C ARG A 76 -17.44 2.46 -7.74
N VAL A 77 -17.20 1.76 -6.63
CA VAL A 77 -15.84 1.65 -6.06
C VAL A 77 -14.89 0.96 -7.01
N ALA A 78 -15.29 -0.18 -7.58
CA ALA A 78 -14.48 -0.87 -8.59
C ALA A 78 -14.24 0.02 -9.84
N SER A 79 -15.27 0.75 -10.30
CA SER A 79 -15.13 1.69 -11.41
C SER A 79 -14.19 2.85 -11.09
N ASN A 80 -14.33 3.46 -9.92
CA ASN A 80 -13.45 4.52 -9.45
C ASN A 80 -11.99 4.05 -9.33
N LEU A 81 -11.77 2.81 -8.90
CA LEU A 81 -10.44 2.22 -8.88
C LEU A 81 -9.85 2.11 -10.30
N MET A 82 -10.66 1.64 -11.28
CA MET A 82 -10.25 1.59 -12.68
C MET A 82 -9.90 2.98 -13.22
N ASP A 83 -10.67 4.02 -12.84
CA ASP A 83 -10.43 5.40 -13.25
C ASP A 83 -9.14 5.96 -12.63
N ARG A 84 -8.90 5.72 -11.34
CA ARG A 84 -7.65 6.10 -10.65
C ARG A 84 -6.43 5.42 -11.25
N MET A 85 -6.59 4.18 -11.69
CA MET A 85 -5.55 3.43 -12.42
C MET A 85 -5.46 3.84 -13.90
N ARG A 86 -6.30 4.76 -14.37
CA ARG A 86 -6.37 5.22 -15.76
C ARG A 86 -6.56 4.08 -16.76
N LEU A 87 -7.27 3.03 -16.36
CA LEU A 87 -7.56 1.91 -17.25
C LEU A 87 -8.56 2.35 -18.32
N ALA A 88 -8.21 2.12 -19.59
CA ALA A 88 -9.04 2.45 -20.73
C ALA A 88 -9.10 1.29 -21.73
N GLY A 89 -10.09 1.30 -22.61
CA GLY A 89 -10.21 0.31 -23.68
C GLY A 89 -10.18 -1.13 -23.19
N GLU A 90 -9.29 -1.92 -23.73
CA GLU A 90 -9.16 -3.35 -23.43
C GLU A 90 -8.75 -3.63 -21.98
N GLN A 91 -7.90 -2.80 -21.39
CA GLN A 91 -7.48 -2.97 -19.99
C GLN A 91 -8.68 -2.82 -19.03
N ARG A 92 -9.54 -1.81 -19.27
CA ARG A 92 -10.76 -1.61 -18.48
C ARG A 92 -11.74 -2.77 -18.67
N ALA A 93 -11.93 -3.24 -19.90
CA ALA A 93 -12.79 -4.38 -20.18
C ALA A 93 -12.31 -5.65 -19.46
N ARG A 94 -11.01 -5.92 -19.45
CA ARG A 94 -10.42 -7.05 -18.70
C ARG A 94 -10.60 -6.91 -17.19
N ALA A 95 -10.49 -5.71 -16.63
CA ALA A 95 -10.73 -5.46 -15.22
C ALA A 95 -12.20 -5.70 -14.83
N GLN A 96 -13.14 -5.23 -15.66
CA GLN A 96 -14.57 -5.48 -15.49
C GLN A 96 -14.91 -6.97 -15.59
N GLU A 97 -14.29 -7.67 -16.54
CA GLU A 97 -14.44 -9.12 -16.70
C GLU A 97 -13.91 -9.86 -15.47
N SER A 98 -12.74 -9.50 -14.98
CA SER A 98 -12.18 -10.09 -13.75
C SER A 98 -13.10 -9.88 -12.54
N PHE A 99 -13.66 -8.67 -12.38
CA PHE A 99 -14.63 -8.37 -11.33
C PHE A 99 -15.88 -9.25 -11.46
N ARG A 100 -16.36 -9.48 -12.70
CA ARG A 100 -17.50 -10.37 -12.96
C ARG A 100 -17.19 -11.82 -12.60
N GLN A 101 -16.02 -12.33 -13.01
CA GLN A 101 -15.56 -13.69 -12.68
C GLN A 101 -15.47 -13.90 -11.16
N GLY A 102 -14.99 -12.91 -10.42
CA GLY A 102 -14.95 -12.96 -8.96
C GLY A 102 -16.31 -13.15 -8.29
N LYS A 103 -17.41 -12.78 -8.95
CA LYS A 103 -18.79 -12.96 -8.43
C LYS A 103 -19.37 -14.35 -8.67
N GLU A 104 -18.72 -15.17 -9.46
CA GLU A 104 -19.20 -16.55 -9.72
C GLU A 104 -19.11 -17.39 -8.44
N ALA A 105 -20.06 -18.30 -8.27
CA ALA A 105 -20.18 -19.11 -7.05
C ALA A 105 -18.99 -20.07 -6.84
N ASP A 106 -18.35 -20.47 -7.94
CA ASP A 106 -17.21 -21.38 -7.97
C ASP A 106 -15.87 -20.66 -8.16
N PHE A 107 -15.82 -19.34 -7.92
CA PHE A 107 -14.60 -18.57 -8.06
C PHE A 107 -13.45 -19.16 -7.21
N PRO A 108 -12.31 -19.52 -7.83
CA PRO A 108 -11.20 -20.17 -7.16
C PRO A 108 -10.33 -19.16 -6.39
N LEU A 109 -10.86 -18.61 -5.29
CA LEU A 109 -10.23 -17.54 -4.50
C LEU A 109 -8.80 -17.92 -4.07
N ARG A 110 -8.61 -19.13 -3.51
CA ARG A 110 -7.30 -19.54 -2.96
C ARG A 110 -6.25 -19.70 -4.06
N GLU A 111 -6.63 -20.26 -5.20
CA GLU A 111 -5.77 -20.44 -6.36
C GLU A 111 -5.35 -19.09 -6.93
N THR A 112 -6.29 -18.16 -7.07
CA THR A 112 -6.05 -16.78 -7.53
C THR A 112 -5.07 -16.06 -6.61
N LEU A 113 -5.24 -16.17 -5.29
CA LEU A 113 -4.33 -15.57 -4.30
C LEU A 113 -2.95 -16.23 -4.29
N ALA A 114 -2.88 -17.56 -4.47
CA ALA A 114 -1.62 -18.28 -4.58
C ALA A 114 -0.84 -17.87 -5.84
N GLU A 115 -1.53 -17.68 -6.97
CA GLU A 115 -0.93 -17.19 -8.20
C GLU A 115 -0.41 -15.75 -8.03
N PHE A 116 -1.23 -14.88 -7.46
CA PHE A 116 -0.83 -13.50 -7.15
C PHE A 116 0.40 -13.45 -6.23
N ARG A 117 0.43 -14.26 -5.17
CA ARG A 117 1.57 -14.33 -4.25
C ARG A 117 2.85 -14.80 -4.96
N ARG A 118 2.74 -15.77 -5.89
CA ARG A 118 3.87 -16.22 -6.71
C ARG A 118 4.34 -15.13 -7.67
N ALA A 119 3.42 -14.47 -8.38
CA ALA A 119 3.72 -13.39 -9.31
C ALA A 119 4.38 -12.20 -8.60
N SER A 120 3.93 -11.88 -7.39
CA SER A 120 4.51 -10.85 -6.51
C SER A 120 5.81 -11.30 -5.83
N GLN A 121 6.32 -12.50 -6.10
CA GLN A 121 7.53 -13.08 -5.48
C GLN A 121 7.49 -13.06 -3.95
N GLY A 122 6.31 -13.12 -3.35
CA GLY A 122 6.12 -13.01 -1.91
C GLY A 122 6.54 -11.67 -1.30
N GLN A 123 6.68 -10.61 -2.11
CA GLN A 123 7.05 -9.28 -1.62
C GLN A 123 6.00 -8.73 -0.66
N ARG A 124 6.30 -8.76 0.64
CA ARG A 124 5.34 -8.50 1.71
C ARG A 124 4.66 -7.13 1.60
N ASP A 125 5.38 -6.10 1.13
CA ASP A 125 4.78 -4.77 0.97
C ASP A 125 3.79 -4.72 -0.20
N ILE A 126 4.01 -5.50 -1.27
CA ILE A 126 3.05 -5.64 -2.39
C ILE A 126 1.80 -6.41 -1.94
N LEU A 127 1.99 -7.52 -1.21
CA LEU A 127 0.87 -8.30 -0.66
C LEU A 127 0.04 -7.47 0.32
N ARG A 128 0.70 -6.65 1.15
CA ARG A 128 0.02 -5.74 2.07
C ARG A 128 -0.75 -4.65 1.32
N PHE A 129 -0.12 -4.02 0.32
CA PHE A 129 -0.78 -3.01 -0.50
C PHE A 129 -2.02 -3.56 -1.19
N PHE A 130 -1.93 -4.77 -1.75
CA PHE A 130 -3.08 -5.46 -2.32
C PHE A 130 -4.20 -5.67 -1.29
N LEU A 131 -3.88 -6.17 -0.09
CA LEU A 131 -4.85 -6.36 0.98
C LEU A 131 -5.51 -5.04 1.39
N GLU A 132 -4.76 -3.94 1.49
CA GLU A 132 -5.28 -2.61 1.81
C GLU A 132 -6.24 -2.09 0.72
N VAL A 133 -5.96 -2.37 -0.56
CA VAL A 133 -6.88 -2.06 -1.67
C VAL A 133 -8.20 -2.84 -1.53
N GLN A 134 -8.15 -4.13 -1.18
CA GLN A 134 -9.35 -4.92 -0.93
C GLN A 134 -10.15 -4.40 0.27
N LEU A 135 -9.47 -4.02 1.35
CA LEU A 135 -10.11 -3.42 2.53
C LEU A 135 -10.78 -2.09 2.20
N GLN A 136 -10.11 -1.23 1.44
CA GLN A 136 -10.68 0.04 1.01
C GLN A 136 -11.98 -0.15 0.21
N ALA A 137 -12.03 -1.20 -0.62
CA ALA A 137 -13.24 -1.56 -1.35
C ALA A 137 -14.33 -2.11 -0.43
N ALA A 138 -14.00 -2.97 0.52
CA ALA A 138 -14.94 -3.55 1.48
C ALA A 138 -15.52 -2.49 2.45
N PHE A 139 -14.79 -1.43 2.76
CA PHE A 139 -15.29 -0.31 3.59
C PHE A 139 -16.09 0.74 2.80
N ALA A 140 -16.37 0.53 1.53
CA ALA A 140 -16.99 1.53 0.66
C ALA A 140 -18.36 2.04 1.16
N ASP A 141 -19.12 1.18 1.79
CA ASP A 141 -20.43 1.50 2.40
C ASP A 141 -20.32 1.89 3.90
N GLY A 142 -19.09 1.99 4.41
CA GLY A 142 -18.76 2.40 5.79
C GLY A 142 -18.73 1.25 6.80
N LYS A 143 -19.07 0.02 6.42
CA LYS A 143 -19.05 -1.16 7.30
C LYS A 143 -18.63 -2.40 6.54
N VAL A 144 -17.78 -3.21 7.14
CA VAL A 144 -17.45 -4.56 6.63
C VAL A 144 -18.40 -5.57 7.25
N GLU A 145 -19.21 -6.21 6.44
CA GLU A 145 -20.15 -7.24 6.87
C GLU A 145 -19.43 -8.51 7.36
N ALA A 146 -20.15 -9.36 8.11
CA ALA A 146 -19.57 -10.58 8.69
C ALA A 146 -19.01 -11.53 7.61
N ASN A 147 -19.73 -11.67 6.48
CA ASN A 147 -19.31 -12.53 5.37
C ASN A 147 -18.09 -11.98 4.64
N GLU A 148 -18.04 -10.69 4.40
CA GLU A 148 -16.87 -10.01 3.81
C GLU A 148 -15.64 -10.15 4.71
N ARG A 149 -15.84 -9.98 6.03
CA ARG A 149 -14.79 -10.18 7.03
C ARG A 149 -14.24 -11.59 7.01
N ALA A 150 -15.09 -12.61 6.84
CA ALA A 150 -14.66 -13.98 6.71
C ALA A 150 -13.76 -14.18 5.48
N ILE A 151 -14.12 -13.59 4.33
CA ILE A 151 -13.29 -13.62 3.11
C ILE A 151 -11.98 -12.87 3.32
N LEU A 152 -11.99 -11.70 3.97
CA LEU A 152 -10.78 -10.95 4.28
C LEU A 152 -9.81 -11.76 5.17
N HIS A 153 -10.33 -12.59 6.09
CA HIS A 153 -9.50 -13.53 6.84
C HIS A 153 -8.85 -14.58 5.94
N ILE A 154 -9.60 -15.16 5.00
CA ILE A 154 -9.04 -16.11 4.02
C ILE A 154 -7.96 -15.44 3.18
N ILE A 155 -8.21 -14.23 2.67
CA ILE A 155 -7.24 -13.47 1.89
C ILE A 155 -5.96 -13.23 2.70
N ALA A 156 -6.07 -12.78 3.94
CA ALA A 156 -4.93 -12.51 4.80
C ALA A 156 -4.11 -13.78 5.06
N ASP A 157 -4.76 -14.90 5.38
CA ASP A 157 -4.11 -16.18 5.62
C ASP A 157 -3.35 -16.68 4.39
N GLU A 158 -3.95 -16.64 3.19
CA GLU A 158 -3.31 -17.05 1.93
C GLU A 158 -2.12 -16.13 1.56
N LEU A 159 -2.22 -14.86 1.88
CA LEU A 159 -1.12 -13.90 1.68
C LEU A 159 -0.05 -13.98 2.77
N GLY A 160 -0.25 -14.77 3.82
CA GLY A 160 0.70 -14.98 4.91
C GLY A 160 0.70 -13.90 5.97
N PHE A 161 -0.43 -13.25 6.20
CA PHE A 161 -0.65 -12.33 7.33
C PHE A 161 -1.31 -13.04 8.49
N SER A 162 -0.82 -12.81 9.70
CA SER A 162 -1.44 -13.31 10.93
C SER A 162 -2.74 -12.56 11.23
N ARG A 163 -3.59 -13.15 12.07
CA ARG A 163 -4.83 -12.51 12.53
C ARG A 163 -4.59 -11.16 13.24
N ILE A 164 -3.49 -11.06 13.98
CA ILE A 164 -3.11 -9.81 14.66
C ILE A 164 -2.73 -8.74 13.64
N GLU A 165 -1.98 -9.11 12.60
CA GLU A 165 -1.61 -8.19 11.52
C GLU A 165 -2.84 -7.73 10.73
N LEU A 166 -3.75 -8.65 10.40
CA LEU A 166 -5.01 -8.30 9.74
C LEU A 166 -5.84 -7.34 10.59
N ALA A 167 -6.02 -7.63 11.90
CA ALA A 167 -6.76 -6.76 12.81
C ALA A 167 -6.16 -5.34 12.85
N ARG A 168 -4.83 -5.23 12.84
CA ARG A 168 -4.14 -3.94 12.78
C ARG A 168 -4.36 -3.24 11.44
N ILE A 169 -4.27 -3.95 10.32
CA ILE A 169 -4.48 -3.37 8.98
C ILE A 169 -5.95 -2.92 8.84
N LEU A 170 -6.92 -3.69 9.35
CA LEU A 170 -8.33 -3.32 9.40
C LEU A 170 -8.55 -2.01 10.18
N ALA A 171 -8.01 -1.91 11.39
CA ALA A 171 -8.12 -0.71 12.21
C ALA A 171 -7.51 0.53 11.53
N MET A 172 -6.37 0.35 10.85
CA MET A 172 -5.74 1.42 10.07
C MET A 172 -6.57 1.82 8.85
N ALA A 173 -7.18 0.86 8.14
CA ALA A 173 -8.04 1.13 6.99
C ALA A 173 -9.32 1.87 7.40
N GLU A 174 -9.95 1.47 8.51
CA GLU A 174 -11.11 2.15 9.09
C GLU A 174 -10.77 3.59 9.49
N ALA A 175 -9.63 3.78 10.17
CA ALA A 175 -9.14 5.12 10.52
C ALA A 175 -8.88 5.99 9.29
N GLN A 176 -8.34 5.42 8.23
CA GLN A 176 -8.10 6.11 6.96
C GLN A 176 -9.41 6.58 6.33
N MET A 177 -10.44 5.74 6.29
CA MET A 177 -11.75 6.11 5.78
C MET A 177 -12.37 7.26 6.58
N ASN A 178 -12.29 7.18 7.91
CA ASN A 178 -12.79 8.23 8.80
C ASN A 178 -12.02 9.55 8.60
N PHE A 179 -10.69 9.45 8.50
CA PHE A 179 -9.81 10.58 8.25
C PHE A 179 -10.14 11.26 6.92
N PHE A 180 -10.29 10.50 5.84
CA PHE A 180 -10.63 11.01 4.52
C PHE A 180 -12.01 11.67 4.52
N ASN A 181 -13.03 11.01 5.07
CA ASN A 181 -14.40 11.53 5.12
C ASN A 181 -14.49 12.83 5.93
N ARG A 182 -13.74 12.95 7.02
CA ARG A 182 -13.71 14.18 7.85
C ARG A 182 -12.85 15.28 7.24
N ALA A 183 -11.81 14.93 6.49
CA ALA A 183 -10.97 15.91 5.80
C ALA A 183 -11.71 16.56 4.60
N HIS A 184 -12.54 15.78 3.90
CA HIS A 184 -13.21 16.22 2.67
C HIS A 184 -14.73 16.41 2.85
N GLY A 185 -15.34 15.82 3.87
CA GLY A 185 -16.79 15.86 4.12
C GLY A 185 -17.34 17.19 4.66
N GLY A 186 -16.49 18.14 5.04
CA GLY A 186 -16.90 19.47 5.48
C GLY A 186 -17.33 20.41 4.37
N GLN A 187 -17.27 20.02 3.11
CA GLN A 187 -17.47 20.88 1.96
C GLN A 187 -18.85 20.72 1.27
N TYR A 188 -19.70 19.80 1.75
CA TYR A 188 -20.98 19.52 1.10
C TYR A 188 -22.24 19.94 1.88
N GLN A 189 -22.11 20.65 3.00
CA GLN A 189 -23.27 21.08 3.78
C GLN A 189 -23.10 22.50 4.31
N ASP A 190 -23.05 23.46 3.41
CA ASP A 190 -23.70 24.75 3.55
C ASP A 190 -23.51 25.60 2.27
N GLY A 191 -24.58 25.82 1.54
CA GLY A 191 -24.67 26.81 0.46
C GLY A 191 -24.84 28.21 1.05
N GLY A 192 -23.78 28.80 1.59
CA GLY A 192 -23.79 30.14 2.15
C GLY A 192 -22.54 30.93 1.75
N HIS A 193 -22.74 32.02 1.01
CA HIS A 193 -21.76 33.04 0.64
C HIS A 193 -20.90 33.50 1.83
N GLY A 194 -19.59 33.44 1.68
CA GLY A 194 -18.68 34.11 2.61
C GLY A 194 -17.23 33.68 2.38
N GLY A 195 -16.46 34.54 1.70
CA GLY A 195 -15.01 34.37 1.59
C GLY A 195 -14.37 34.32 2.97
N GLN A 196 -13.92 33.16 3.38
CA GLN A 196 -13.13 32.99 4.58
C GLN A 196 -11.77 32.42 4.23
N GLN A 197 -10.77 33.26 4.53
CA GLN A 197 -9.38 32.90 4.65
C GLN A 197 -9.21 31.52 5.29
N TYR A 198 -8.46 30.64 4.66
CA TYR A 198 -7.96 29.38 5.23
C TYR A 198 -7.16 29.67 6.51
N ARG A 199 -7.85 29.81 7.64
CA ARG A 199 -7.24 29.59 8.94
C ARG A 199 -7.11 28.08 9.08
N GLN A 200 -5.91 27.57 9.16
CA GLN A 200 -5.60 26.23 9.63
C GLN A 200 -6.13 26.14 11.08
N GLU A 201 -7.40 25.77 11.25
CA GLU A 201 -7.91 25.39 12.55
C GLU A 201 -7.18 24.13 13.00
N ALA A 202 -6.70 24.14 14.26
CA ALA A 202 -6.09 22.98 14.86
C ALA A 202 -7.01 21.74 14.67
N PRO A 203 -6.46 20.59 14.30
CA PRO A 203 -7.28 19.41 14.00
C PRO A 203 -8.15 19.05 15.21
N SER A 204 -9.43 18.79 14.97
CA SER A 204 -10.35 18.37 16.02
C SER A 204 -9.82 17.11 16.72
N ARG A 205 -10.23 16.90 17.98
CA ARG A 205 -9.80 15.74 18.78
C ARG A 205 -10.02 14.40 18.06
N ASP A 206 -11.12 14.29 17.31
CA ASP A 206 -11.43 13.10 16.52
C ASP A 206 -10.47 12.93 15.34
N ARG A 207 -10.10 14.02 14.66
CA ARG A 207 -9.10 13.99 13.57
C ARG A 207 -7.72 13.54 14.06
N LEU A 208 -7.33 13.98 15.25
CA LEU A 208 -6.09 13.54 15.89
C LEU A 208 -6.14 12.05 16.24
N LYS A 209 -7.26 11.56 16.77
CA LYS A 209 -7.44 10.14 17.05
C LYS A 209 -7.30 9.29 15.79
N ASP A 210 -7.95 9.70 14.69
CA ASP A 210 -7.83 9.01 13.41
C ASP A 210 -6.38 9.05 12.88
N ALA A 211 -5.67 10.19 13.06
CA ALA A 211 -4.27 10.32 12.66
C ALA A 211 -3.34 9.35 13.45
N TYR A 212 -3.51 9.21 14.76
CA TYR A 212 -2.77 8.23 15.57
C TYR A 212 -3.05 6.80 15.09
N GLN A 213 -4.31 6.46 14.88
CA GLN A 213 -4.70 5.14 14.41
C GLN A 213 -4.16 4.83 13.01
N LEU A 214 -4.16 5.82 12.10
CA LEU A 214 -3.60 5.68 10.74
C LEU A 214 -2.10 5.37 10.78
N LEU A 215 -1.36 5.94 11.72
CA LEU A 215 0.04 5.59 11.96
C LEU A 215 0.21 4.28 12.76
N GLY A 216 -0.89 3.70 13.27
CA GLY A 216 -0.89 2.49 14.08
C GLY A 216 -0.23 2.67 15.44
N VAL A 217 -0.42 3.84 16.05
CA VAL A 217 0.10 4.24 17.37
C VAL A 217 -1.02 4.76 18.25
N SER A 218 -0.73 4.90 19.55
CA SER A 218 -1.61 5.48 20.56
C SER A 218 -1.19 6.92 20.86
N GLU A 219 -2.15 7.72 21.34
CA GLU A 219 -1.87 9.05 21.90
C GLU A 219 -0.94 8.99 23.12
N SER A 220 -0.90 7.85 23.84
CA SER A 220 -0.01 7.64 24.98
C SER A 220 1.43 7.26 24.59
N ASP A 221 1.69 6.94 23.32
CA ASP A 221 3.03 6.57 22.87
C ASP A 221 3.98 7.77 22.90
N SER A 222 5.26 7.51 23.09
CA SER A 222 6.28 8.54 23.08
C SER A 222 6.49 9.16 21.68
N ASP A 223 6.97 10.39 21.63
CA ASP A 223 7.25 11.08 20.36
C ASP A 223 8.24 10.30 19.47
N GLN A 224 9.18 9.59 20.10
CA GLN A 224 10.14 8.75 19.38
C GLN A 224 9.47 7.55 18.73
N GLU A 225 8.53 6.90 19.42
CA GLU A 225 7.75 5.78 18.90
C GLU A 225 6.87 6.22 17.75
N ILE A 226 6.17 7.33 17.89
CA ILE A 226 5.32 7.92 16.86
C ILE A 226 6.15 8.28 15.62
N LYS A 227 7.28 8.95 15.80
CA LYS A 227 8.22 9.29 14.71
C LYS A 227 8.79 8.04 14.01
N ARG A 228 9.03 6.97 14.78
CA ARG A 228 9.46 5.67 14.23
C ARG A 228 8.35 5.00 13.43
N ALA A 229 7.11 5.03 13.91
CA ALA A 229 5.94 4.48 13.23
C ALA A 229 5.69 5.23 11.91
N TYR A 230 5.68 6.56 11.93
CA TYR A 230 5.59 7.40 10.72
C TYR A 230 6.63 6.99 9.66
N ARG A 231 7.92 6.94 10.04
CA ARG A 231 8.98 6.54 9.11
C ARG A 231 8.80 5.14 8.55
N LYS A 232 8.28 4.23 9.38
CA LYS A 232 8.00 2.84 8.98
C LYS A 232 6.87 2.78 7.97
N GLU A 233 5.74 3.47 8.20
CA GLU A 233 4.60 3.47 7.29
C GLU A 233 4.95 4.22 5.99
N MET A 234 5.60 5.38 6.05
CA MET A 234 6.15 6.05 4.86
C MET A 234 7.07 5.15 4.03
N SER A 235 7.93 4.38 4.69
CA SER A 235 8.83 3.46 3.99
C SER A 235 8.11 2.30 3.31
N LYS A 236 7.00 1.81 3.85
CA LYS A 236 6.21 0.71 3.27
C LYS A 236 5.42 1.15 2.05
N HIS A 237 4.87 2.37 2.09
CA HIS A 237 3.97 2.89 1.06
C HIS A 237 4.66 3.80 0.04
N HIS A 238 5.98 4.05 0.19
CA HIS A 238 6.70 4.93 -0.72
C HIS A 238 6.61 4.42 -2.17
N PRO A 239 6.12 5.24 -3.12
CA PRO A 239 5.90 4.81 -4.50
C PRO A 239 7.14 4.17 -5.13
N ASP A 240 8.32 4.82 -4.99
CA ASP A 240 9.58 4.29 -5.55
C ASP A 240 9.98 2.93 -4.97
N LYS A 241 9.70 2.68 -3.69
CA LYS A 241 10.00 1.39 -3.07
C LYS A 241 9.04 0.30 -3.52
N LEU A 242 7.76 0.63 -3.66
CA LEU A 242 6.75 -0.28 -4.17
C LEU A 242 7.00 -0.59 -5.66
N ALA A 243 7.34 0.42 -6.47
CA ALA A 243 7.75 0.22 -7.86
C ALA A 243 8.97 -0.70 -7.98
N ALA A 244 9.99 -0.50 -7.13
CA ALA A 244 11.18 -1.36 -7.09
C ALA A 244 10.86 -2.82 -6.70
N LYS A 245 9.73 -3.06 -6.02
CA LYS A 245 9.23 -4.37 -5.60
C LYS A 245 8.21 -4.98 -6.56
N GLY A 246 7.89 -4.29 -7.65
CA GLY A 246 7.02 -4.81 -8.70
C GLY A 246 5.57 -4.32 -8.65
N LEU A 247 5.29 -3.19 -7.98
CA LEU A 247 3.98 -2.54 -8.09
C LEU A 247 3.77 -2.06 -9.53
N PRO A 248 2.62 -2.38 -10.16
CA PRO A 248 2.29 -1.87 -11.48
C PRO A 248 2.29 -0.33 -11.53
N PRO A 249 2.73 0.27 -12.66
CA PRO A 249 2.74 1.73 -12.83
C PRO A 249 1.37 2.37 -12.59
N GLU A 250 0.29 1.71 -12.97
CA GLU A 250 -1.09 2.16 -12.84
C GLU A 250 -1.54 2.30 -11.38
N MET A 251 -0.87 1.58 -10.46
CA MET A 251 -1.13 1.65 -9.00
C MET A 251 -0.29 2.72 -8.28
N MET A 252 0.62 3.38 -9.00
CA MET A 252 1.55 4.35 -8.39
C MET A 252 0.84 5.58 -7.81
N GLU A 253 -0.24 6.03 -8.44
CA GLU A 253 -1.01 7.16 -7.93
C GLU A 253 -1.64 6.84 -6.57
N MET A 254 -2.19 5.64 -6.40
CA MET A 254 -2.73 5.18 -5.11
C MET A 254 -1.65 5.11 -4.02
N ALA A 255 -0.45 4.63 -4.36
CA ALA A 255 0.66 4.61 -3.43
C ALA A 255 1.09 6.02 -3.01
N LYS A 256 1.05 6.99 -3.94
CA LYS A 256 1.33 8.39 -3.67
C LYS A 256 0.28 9.03 -2.77
N GLU A 257 -1.00 8.81 -3.06
CA GLU A 257 -2.10 9.28 -2.21
C GLU A 257 -1.96 8.75 -0.79
N LYS A 258 -1.65 7.45 -0.64
CA LYS A 258 -1.42 6.83 0.67
C LYS A 258 -0.26 7.48 1.44
N THR A 259 0.84 7.81 0.75
CA THR A 259 1.95 8.53 1.40
C THR A 259 1.58 9.95 1.79
N GLN A 260 0.76 10.65 1.02
CA GLN A 260 0.26 11.98 1.37
C GLN A 260 -0.63 11.95 2.61
N GLU A 261 -1.53 10.96 2.73
CA GLU A 261 -2.35 10.76 3.93
C GLU A 261 -1.51 10.48 5.17
N ILE A 262 -0.51 9.60 5.07
CA ILE A 262 0.43 9.29 6.16
C ILE A 262 1.20 10.56 6.57
N GLN A 263 1.64 11.37 5.61
CA GLN A 263 2.33 12.63 5.87
C GLN A 263 1.40 13.63 6.57
N GLN A 264 0.19 13.78 6.11
CA GLN A 264 -0.79 14.69 6.70
C GLN A 264 -1.14 14.30 8.14
N ALA A 265 -1.33 12.99 8.39
CA ALA A 265 -1.56 12.49 9.74
C ALA A 265 -0.38 12.80 10.69
N TRP A 266 0.85 12.62 10.20
CA TRP A 266 2.05 12.98 10.95
C TRP A 266 2.13 14.48 11.23
N GLU A 267 1.82 15.34 10.27
CA GLU A 267 1.85 16.80 10.46
C GLU A 267 0.85 17.25 11.53
N TRP A 268 -0.35 16.70 11.55
CA TRP A 268 -1.34 16.99 12.60
C TRP A 268 -0.89 16.55 13.99
N ILE A 269 -0.32 15.35 14.11
CA ILE A 269 0.20 14.87 15.39
C ILE A 269 1.39 15.73 15.84
N ARG A 270 2.30 16.04 14.92
CA ARG A 270 3.48 16.88 15.18
C ARG A 270 3.09 18.26 15.70
N GLU A 271 2.12 18.89 15.07
CA GLU A 271 1.61 20.20 15.47
C GLU A 271 0.94 20.15 16.85
N ALA A 272 0.04 19.18 17.07
CA ALA A 272 -0.69 19.03 18.32
C ALA A 272 0.22 18.76 19.53
N ARG A 273 1.36 18.06 19.31
CA ARG A 273 2.34 17.69 20.36
C ARG A 273 3.53 18.66 20.45
N GLY A 274 3.64 19.63 19.55
CA GLY A 274 4.79 20.53 19.51
C GLY A 274 6.12 19.80 19.17
N ILE A 275 6.07 18.67 18.45
CA ILE A 275 7.27 17.90 18.06
C ILE A 275 8.04 18.69 17.01
N ARG A 276 9.33 18.91 17.26
CA ARG A 276 10.25 19.57 16.33
C ARG A 276 10.95 18.62 15.37
#